data_4eb9ebb9038c543c541d8982f83472e2
#
_entry.id   4eb9ebb9038c543c541d8982f83472e2
#
_cell.length_a   1.000
_cell.length_b   1.000
_cell.length_c   1.000
_cell.angle_alpha   90.00
_cell.angle_beta   90.00
_cell.angle_gamma   90.00
#
_symmetry.space_group_name_H-M   'P 1'
#
loop_
_entity.id
_entity.type
_entity.pdbx_description
1 polymer ?
#
loop_
_entity_poly.entity_id
_entity_poly.type
_entity_poly.pdbx_seq_one_letter_code
_entity_poly.pdbx_strand_id
1 'polypeptide(L)'
;MRQRTPFILSLTAIAAIAGLMPVAGVAQDEPGLDVFFAAISADGGAAKEALETLEANWRPGYAPMMVEFIRFLNTGSGADDQRLGPGGGNISSDSGGAVGGGAPDGDRDRIDSSRFANRRNPRVQAAERVIGFLEERTGQDFGDDYNAWRTWMWDQEYDPHPQYGFLKANLYANFDPSFQKFFNGESAVRLDEVEWGGVPVGGIPALDHPPTTSAGNASYLADGDIVFGVSINGEHRAYPKRILAWHELAWDSLGGNELTVVYCTLCGTVIPYNSEVGGRPVKFDTSGLLYRSNKLLYDEISNTLWSSLTGEPVVGPMVGYDVKLTPNAAVTTTWGDWKATHPDTTVLTLETGYERDYTEGAAYAAYFATDDLMFPVSVTDSRLANKAEILALRFSTSSGTRALAISADHLQSNRVFQINFAGRDLVVVTSPQGANRVYAASGYQFESMDANGKVVDSNGDTWVANEDLLVPDSDPTGGLTRLPAFRAFWFGWYAQYPDTELIGN
;
A
#
# COMPACT_ATOMS: atom_id res chain seq x y z
N MET A 1 -44.15 23.81 3.68
CA MET A 1 -43.99 22.57 4.48
C MET A 1 -44.16 21.38 3.55
N ARG A 2 -43.07 20.79 3.08
CA ARG A 2 -43.06 19.49 2.40
C ARG A 2 -42.15 18.59 3.22
N GLN A 3 -42.76 17.59 3.83
CA GLN A 3 -42.08 16.56 4.61
C GLN A 3 -41.17 15.73 3.66
N ARG A 4 -39.87 15.66 3.98
CA ARG A 4 -38.92 14.69 3.38
C ARG A 4 -38.99 13.43 4.24
N THR A 5 -39.44 12.34 3.66
CA THR A 5 -39.39 11.01 4.24
C THR A 5 -37.98 10.49 4.18
N PRO A 6 -37.37 10.01 5.27
CA PRO A 6 -36.04 9.36 5.19
C PRO A 6 -36.20 7.96 4.57
N PHE A 7 -35.40 7.66 3.55
CA PHE A 7 -35.26 6.31 3.03
C PHE A 7 -34.48 5.48 4.05
N ILE A 8 -35.17 4.62 4.77
CA ILE A 8 -34.56 3.59 5.62
C ILE A 8 -34.31 2.39 4.71
N LEU A 9 -33.06 2.19 4.27
CA LEU A 9 -32.64 0.91 3.69
C LEU A 9 -32.53 -0.12 4.83
N SER A 10 -33.41 -1.12 4.81
CA SER A 10 -33.42 -2.19 5.81
C SER A 10 -32.22 -3.13 5.60
N LEU A 11 -31.64 -3.60 6.71
CA LEU A 11 -30.54 -4.60 6.76
C LEU A 11 -30.83 -5.92 6.00
N THR A 12 -32.05 -6.16 5.58
CA THR A 12 -32.48 -7.35 4.83
C THR A 12 -32.07 -7.34 3.35
N ALA A 13 -31.67 -6.19 2.78
CA ALA A 13 -31.29 -6.09 1.38
C ALA A 13 -29.84 -6.52 1.11
N ILE A 14 -28.97 -6.57 2.13
CA ILE A 14 -27.54 -6.94 1.96
C ILE A 14 -27.32 -8.46 1.99
N ALA A 15 -28.17 -9.21 2.69
CA ALA A 15 -28.09 -10.69 2.73
C ALA A 15 -28.68 -11.39 1.50
N ALA A 16 -29.40 -10.69 0.62
CA ALA A 16 -30.04 -11.25 -0.56
C ALA A 16 -29.21 -11.14 -1.86
N ILE A 17 -28.04 -10.46 -1.82
CA ILE A 17 -27.17 -10.27 -3.00
C ILE A 17 -26.14 -11.42 -3.14
N ALA A 18 -26.06 -12.34 -2.17
CA ALA A 18 -25.28 -13.58 -2.27
C ALA A 18 -25.96 -14.65 -3.15
N GLY A 19 -27.09 -14.39 -3.77
CA GLY A 19 -27.76 -15.23 -4.73
C GLY A 19 -27.51 -14.76 -6.15
N LEU A 20 -26.56 -15.39 -6.84
CA LEU A 20 -26.46 -15.52 -8.30
C LEU A 20 -27.10 -14.38 -9.11
N MET A 21 -26.41 -13.23 -9.18
CA MET A 21 -26.63 -12.36 -10.32
C MET A 21 -25.98 -13.02 -11.54
N PRO A 22 -26.69 -13.16 -12.68
CA PRO A 22 -26.04 -13.58 -13.90
C PRO A 22 -25.01 -12.51 -14.25
N VAL A 23 -23.73 -12.91 -14.32
CA VAL A 23 -22.67 -12.10 -14.92
C VAL A 23 -23.14 -11.74 -16.32
N ALA A 24 -23.47 -10.48 -16.54
CA ALA A 24 -23.94 -10.02 -17.84
C ALA A 24 -22.78 -10.20 -18.84
N GLY A 25 -23.00 -11.09 -19.82
CA GLY A 25 -22.24 -11.15 -21.05
C GLY A 25 -20.88 -11.82 -20.97
N VAL A 26 -20.79 -13.08 -20.52
CA VAL A 26 -19.74 -13.98 -21.01
C VAL A 26 -20.03 -14.18 -22.49
N ALA A 27 -19.15 -13.71 -23.37
CA ALA A 27 -19.19 -14.11 -24.76
C ALA A 27 -19.20 -15.64 -24.78
N GLN A 28 -20.07 -16.26 -25.57
CA GLN A 28 -20.40 -17.71 -25.49
C GLN A 28 -19.23 -18.65 -25.85
N ASP A 29 -18.01 -18.14 -26.09
CA ASP A 29 -16.86 -18.87 -26.61
C ASP A 29 -15.57 -18.74 -25.78
N GLU A 30 -15.60 -18.14 -24.57
CA GLU A 30 -14.39 -18.05 -23.74
C GLU A 30 -14.15 -19.35 -22.97
N PRO A 31 -12.92 -19.95 -23.02
CA PRO A 31 -12.56 -21.12 -22.20
C PRO A 31 -12.79 -20.85 -20.71
N GLY A 32 -13.50 -21.74 -20.02
CA GLY A 32 -13.71 -21.62 -18.59
C GLY A 32 -12.44 -21.85 -17.77
N LEU A 33 -12.48 -21.51 -16.47
CA LEU A 33 -11.34 -21.73 -15.56
C LEU A 33 -10.89 -23.19 -15.49
N ASP A 34 -11.80 -24.12 -15.67
CA ASP A 34 -11.51 -25.55 -15.72
C ASP A 34 -10.47 -25.89 -16.80
N VAL A 35 -10.52 -25.22 -17.96
CA VAL A 35 -9.54 -25.38 -19.03
C VAL A 35 -8.16 -24.84 -18.58
N PHE A 36 -8.13 -23.67 -17.96
CA PHE A 36 -6.87 -23.10 -17.45
C PHE A 36 -6.24 -24.01 -16.38
N PHE A 37 -7.02 -24.51 -15.42
CA PHE A 37 -6.50 -25.41 -14.41
C PHE A 37 -6.13 -26.79 -14.99
N ALA A 38 -6.84 -27.27 -16.02
CA ALA A 38 -6.47 -28.51 -16.71
C ALA A 38 -5.09 -28.39 -17.40
N ALA A 39 -4.72 -27.21 -17.91
CA ALA A 39 -3.41 -26.97 -18.53
C ALA A 39 -2.23 -27.25 -17.58
N ILE A 40 -2.42 -27.12 -16.26
CA ILE A 40 -1.40 -27.43 -15.23
C ILE A 40 -1.60 -28.80 -14.58
N SER A 41 -2.54 -29.61 -15.07
CA SER A 41 -2.82 -30.96 -14.55
C SER A 41 -1.60 -31.88 -14.61
N ALA A 42 -1.48 -32.78 -13.62
CA ALA A 42 -0.54 -33.88 -13.65
C ALA A 42 -0.85 -34.89 -14.76
N ASP A 43 -2.11 -34.98 -15.21
CA ASP A 43 -2.50 -35.75 -16.39
C ASP A 43 -2.06 -35.03 -17.66
N GLY A 44 -1.03 -35.53 -18.28
CA GLY A 44 -0.47 -34.93 -19.50
C GLY A 44 -1.44 -34.95 -20.70
N GLY A 45 -2.39 -35.89 -20.76
CA GLY A 45 -3.41 -35.93 -21.78
C GLY A 45 -4.41 -34.78 -21.63
N ALA A 46 -4.96 -34.63 -20.43
CA ALA A 46 -5.87 -33.55 -20.11
C ALA A 46 -5.19 -32.18 -20.28
N ALA A 47 -3.93 -32.06 -19.84
CA ALA A 47 -3.17 -30.82 -19.99
C ALA A 47 -2.96 -30.45 -21.47
N LYS A 48 -2.66 -31.41 -22.32
CA LYS A 48 -2.49 -31.18 -23.75
C LYS A 48 -3.79 -30.72 -24.41
N GLU A 49 -4.91 -31.37 -24.16
CA GLU A 49 -6.23 -31.00 -24.69
C GLU A 49 -6.63 -29.57 -24.24
N ALA A 50 -6.35 -29.25 -22.99
CA ALA A 50 -6.58 -27.89 -22.46
C ALA A 50 -5.74 -26.84 -23.17
N LEU A 51 -4.44 -27.07 -23.39
CA LEU A 51 -3.58 -26.16 -24.10
C LEU A 51 -3.98 -26.00 -25.58
N GLU A 52 -4.40 -27.07 -26.26
CA GLU A 52 -4.95 -27.03 -27.61
C GLU A 52 -6.24 -26.17 -27.64
N THR A 53 -7.08 -26.26 -26.61
CA THR A 53 -8.28 -25.41 -26.49
C THR A 53 -7.91 -23.94 -26.26
N LEU A 54 -6.94 -23.65 -25.40
CA LEU A 54 -6.44 -22.28 -25.16
C LEU A 54 -5.78 -21.69 -26.41
N GLU A 55 -5.04 -22.52 -27.15
CA GLU A 55 -4.43 -22.12 -28.43
C GLU A 55 -5.46 -21.72 -29.46
N ALA A 56 -6.50 -22.55 -29.66
CA ALA A 56 -7.56 -22.29 -30.63
C ALA A 56 -8.34 -21.00 -30.34
N ASN A 57 -8.37 -20.57 -29.08
CA ASN A 57 -9.10 -19.38 -28.61
C ASN A 57 -8.17 -18.28 -28.11
N TRP A 58 -6.86 -18.38 -28.40
CA TRP A 58 -5.85 -17.49 -27.82
C TRP A 58 -6.13 -16.01 -28.04
N ARG A 59 -6.04 -15.26 -26.94
CA ARG A 59 -6.00 -13.79 -26.95
C ARG A 59 -5.04 -13.26 -25.86
N PRO A 60 -4.52 -12.03 -25.97
CA PRO A 60 -3.55 -11.48 -25.03
C PRO A 60 -4.01 -11.52 -23.57
N GLY A 61 -5.32 -11.41 -23.31
CA GLY A 61 -5.88 -11.47 -21.96
C GLY A 61 -5.72 -12.82 -21.24
N TYR A 62 -5.24 -13.87 -21.90
CA TYR A 62 -4.93 -15.15 -21.25
C TYR A 62 -3.49 -15.20 -20.72
N ALA A 63 -2.60 -14.37 -21.27
CA ALA A 63 -1.20 -14.33 -20.83
C ALA A 63 -1.06 -14.09 -19.32
N PRO A 64 -1.71 -13.10 -18.70
CA PRO A 64 -1.59 -12.89 -17.26
C PRO A 64 -2.03 -14.09 -16.42
N MET A 65 -3.08 -14.80 -16.85
CA MET A 65 -3.52 -16.02 -16.15
C MET A 65 -2.49 -17.14 -16.23
N MET A 66 -1.85 -17.30 -17.38
CA MET A 66 -0.81 -18.32 -17.59
C MET A 66 0.49 -17.95 -16.87
N VAL A 67 0.86 -16.66 -16.82
CA VAL A 67 2.04 -16.18 -16.07
C VAL A 67 1.87 -16.41 -14.56
N GLU A 68 0.68 -16.23 -14.01
CA GLU A 68 0.42 -16.55 -12.59
C GLU A 68 0.75 -18.03 -12.28
N PHE A 69 0.47 -18.96 -13.20
CA PHE A 69 0.82 -20.37 -12.98
C PHE A 69 2.33 -20.59 -12.84
N ILE A 70 3.17 -19.87 -13.58
CA ILE A 70 4.64 -19.99 -13.47
C ILE A 70 5.07 -19.72 -12.03
N ARG A 71 4.55 -18.66 -11.42
CA ARG A 71 4.84 -18.33 -10.02
C ARG A 71 4.51 -19.52 -9.10
N PHE A 72 3.31 -20.09 -9.20
CA PHE A 72 2.84 -21.13 -8.29
C PHE A 72 3.46 -22.50 -8.57
N LEU A 73 3.86 -22.77 -9.79
CA LEU A 73 4.51 -24.02 -10.16
C LEU A 73 6.00 -24.04 -9.74
N ASN A 74 6.67 -22.89 -9.81
CA ASN A 74 8.09 -22.75 -9.42
C ASN A 74 8.28 -22.70 -7.90
N THR A 75 7.30 -22.22 -7.11
CA THR A 75 7.39 -22.13 -5.65
C THR A 75 7.46 -23.48 -4.91
N GLY A 76 7.31 -24.60 -5.64
CA GLY A 76 7.43 -25.94 -5.05
C GLY A 76 8.85 -26.38 -4.68
N SER A 77 9.87 -25.62 -4.97
CA SER A 77 11.27 -25.94 -4.64
C SER A 77 11.75 -25.41 -3.28
N GLY A 78 10.85 -24.97 -2.43
CA GLY A 78 11.01 -24.87 -0.96
C GLY A 78 12.09 -23.94 -0.39
N ALA A 79 12.90 -23.27 -1.22
CA ALA A 79 14.03 -22.46 -0.74
C ALA A 79 14.01 -20.99 -1.20
N ASP A 80 13.28 -20.64 -2.25
CA ASP A 80 13.37 -19.30 -2.87
C ASP A 80 12.19 -18.38 -2.58
N ASP A 81 11.05 -18.90 -2.14
CA ASP A 81 9.87 -18.06 -1.84
C ASP A 81 10.02 -17.26 -0.53
N GLN A 82 10.96 -17.64 0.35
CA GLN A 82 11.35 -16.81 1.49
C GLN A 82 12.34 -15.69 1.10
N ARG A 83 12.81 -15.66 -0.14
CA ARG A 83 13.76 -14.65 -0.66
C ARG A 83 13.15 -13.60 -1.56
N LEU A 84 11.84 -13.59 -1.76
CA LEU A 84 11.14 -12.53 -2.50
C LEU A 84 10.99 -11.22 -1.68
N GLY A 85 11.55 -11.16 -0.49
CA GLY A 85 11.83 -9.93 0.23
C GLY A 85 13.27 -9.92 0.67
N PRO A 86 14.09 -8.92 0.33
CA PRO A 86 15.40 -8.72 0.94
C PRO A 86 15.25 -8.22 2.39
N GLY A 87 14.61 -9.01 3.20
CA GLY A 87 14.28 -8.69 4.58
C GLY A 87 13.55 -9.83 5.27
N GLY A 88 13.71 -11.06 4.78
CA GLY A 88 13.32 -12.28 5.49
C GLY A 88 14.13 -12.47 6.77
N GLY A 89 14.25 -11.44 7.59
CA GLY A 89 14.55 -11.52 9.00
C GLY A 89 13.30 -12.04 9.68
N ASN A 90 13.28 -13.35 9.97
CA ASN A 90 12.40 -14.05 10.89
C ASN A 90 11.29 -13.19 11.53
N ILE A 91 10.14 -13.08 10.88
CA ILE A 91 8.88 -13.02 11.61
C ILE A 91 8.58 -14.49 11.96
N SER A 92 9.36 -15.06 12.88
CA SER A 92 9.06 -16.37 13.42
C SER A 92 7.83 -16.23 14.30
N SER A 93 6.72 -16.83 13.86
CA SER A 93 5.75 -17.35 14.80
C SER A 93 6.51 -18.28 15.74
N ASP A 94 6.47 -17.96 17.02
CA ASP A 94 7.14 -18.66 18.10
C ASP A 94 6.77 -20.14 18.12
N SER A 95 7.74 -20.99 17.76
CA SER A 95 7.84 -22.36 18.26
C SER A 95 9.31 -22.76 18.26
N GLY A 96 9.84 -22.95 19.46
CA GLY A 96 11.23 -23.09 19.76
C GLY A 96 11.95 -24.25 19.08
N GLY A 97 13.26 -24.11 18.96
CA GLY A 97 14.16 -25.19 18.64
C GLY A 97 15.50 -24.73 18.07
N ALA A 98 16.51 -24.78 18.89
CA ALA A 98 17.87 -24.34 18.67
C ALA A 98 18.70 -25.29 17.79
N VAL A 99 19.86 -24.76 17.43
CA VAL A 99 21.19 -25.36 17.27
C VAL A 99 21.74 -25.48 15.84
N GLY A 100 22.86 -24.83 15.73
CA GLY A 100 23.76 -24.71 14.63
C GLY A 100 24.59 -25.97 14.28
N GLY A 101 25.39 -25.85 13.24
CA GLY A 101 26.40 -26.81 12.86
C GLY A 101 26.90 -26.57 11.43
N GLY A 102 28.05 -25.94 11.33
CA GLY A 102 28.78 -25.87 10.07
C GLY A 102 29.26 -27.24 9.63
N ALA A 103 29.31 -27.48 8.34
CA ALA A 103 29.99 -28.64 7.76
C ALA A 103 30.88 -28.23 6.58
N PRO A 104 32.00 -28.96 6.35
CA PRO A 104 33.12 -28.51 5.56
C PRO A 104 32.98 -28.84 4.07
N ASP A 105 33.76 -28.10 3.29
CA ASP A 105 34.09 -28.34 1.88
C ASP A 105 34.50 -29.80 1.58
N GLY A 106 33.98 -30.32 0.48
CA GLY A 106 34.51 -31.51 -0.16
C GLY A 106 33.49 -32.29 -0.97
N ASP A 107 33.33 -32.05 -2.22
CA ASP A 107 33.51 -33.02 -3.31
C ASP A 107 32.88 -32.50 -4.62
N ARG A 108 33.74 -32.08 -5.53
CA ARG A 108 33.37 -31.79 -6.93
C ARG A 108 33.53 -33.08 -7.70
N ASP A 109 32.46 -33.84 -7.85
CA ASP A 109 32.24 -34.83 -8.93
C ASP A 109 31.02 -35.72 -8.61
N ARG A 110 29.89 -35.13 -8.22
CA ARG A 110 28.60 -35.83 -8.28
C ARG A 110 27.84 -35.36 -9.51
N ILE A 111 27.75 -36.23 -10.50
CA ILE A 111 26.78 -36.12 -11.60
C ILE A 111 25.44 -35.84 -10.96
N ASP A 112 24.90 -34.65 -11.29
CA ASP A 112 23.70 -34.07 -10.66
C ASP A 112 22.47 -34.93 -10.95
N SER A 113 22.33 -36.01 -10.16
CA SER A 113 21.14 -36.86 -10.19
C SER A 113 19.85 -36.10 -9.75
N SER A 114 20.02 -34.91 -9.16
CA SER A 114 18.90 -34.06 -8.76
C SER A 114 18.14 -33.49 -9.97
N ARG A 115 18.82 -33.19 -11.08
CA ARG A 115 18.21 -32.74 -12.33
C ARG A 115 17.31 -33.82 -12.97
N PHE A 116 17.67 -35.08 -12.87
CA PHE A 116 16.85 -36.19 -13.40
C PHE A 116 15.68 -36.57 -12.49
N ALA A 117 15.80 -36.40 -11.19
CA ALA A 117 14.69 -36.57 -10.25
C ALA A 117 13.69 -35.44 -10.38
N ASN A 118 14.12 -34.19 -10.60
CA ASN A 118 13.27 -33.03 -10.80
C ASN A 118 12.41 -33.13 -12.07
N ARG A 119 12.93 -33.65 -13.18
CA ARG A 119 12.18 -33.83 -14.43
C ARG A 119 10.98 -34.79 -14.32
N ARG A 120 10.90 -35.60 -13.25
CA ARG A 120 9.73 -36.48 -12.97
C ARG A 120 8.70 -35.83 -12.05
N ASN A 121 8.98 -34.63 -11.53
CA ASN A 121 8.04 -33.92 -10.71
C ASN A 121 6.89 -33.37 -11.59
N PRO A 122 5.63 -33.75 -11.35
CA PRO A 122 4.49 -33.27 -12.14
C PRO A 122 4.38 -31.73 -12.19
N ARG A 123 4.81 -31.03 -11.13
CA ARG A 123 4.83 -29.55 -11.10
C ARG A 123 5.82 -28.96 -12.09
N VAL A 124 7.03 -29.50 -12.15
CA VAL A 124 8.07 -29.08 -13.10
C VAL A 124 7.59 -29.31 -14.53
N GLN A 125 6.98 -30.48 -14.80
CA GLN A 125 6.43 -30.76 -16.13
C GLN A 125 5.28 -29.81 -16.49
N ALA A 126 4.45 -29.44 -15.52
CA ALA A 126 3.38 -28.45 -15.73
C ALA A 126 3.97 -27.06 -16.03
N ALA A 127 5.01 -26.63 -15.28
CA ALA A 127 5.73 -25.40 -15.53
C ALA A 127 6.34 -25.36 -16.94
N GLU A 128 7.09 -26.41 -17.33
CA GLU A 128 7.68 -26.52 -18.66
C GLU A 128 6.63 -26.42 -19.79
N ARG A 129 5.45 -27.03 -19.62
CA ARG A 129 4.36 -26.93 -20.60
C ARG A 129 3.79 -25.52 -20.70
N VAL A 130 3.53 -24.87 -19.55
CA VAL A 130 2.99 -23.51 -19.51
C VAL A 130 3.99 -22.50 -20.10
N ILE A 131 5.27 -22.62 -19.75
CA ILE A 131 6.34 -21.78 -20.27
C ILE A 131 6.43 -21.94 -21.79
N GLY A 132 6.56 -23.18 -22.30
CA GLY A 132 6.66 -23.45 -23.74
C GLY A 132 5.43 -22.92 -24.51
N PHE A 133 4.23 -23.05 -23.92
CA PHE A 133 3.01 -22.51 -24.51
C PHE A 133 3.05 -20.98 -24.58
N LEU A 134 3.48 -20.30 -23.47
CA LEU A 134 3.60 -18.83 -23.46
C LEU A 134 4.66 -18.34 -24.43
N GLU A 135 5.82 -18.99 -24.49
CA GLU A 135 6.91 -18.65 -25.45
C GLU A 135 6.41 -18.73 -26.90
N GLU A 136 5.68 -19.79 -27.24
CA GLU A 136 5.12 -19.96 -28.56
C GLU A 136 4.05 -18.90 -28.91
N ARG A 137 3.19 -18.54 -27.95
CA ARG A 137 2.08 -17.60 -28.18
C ARG A 137 2.51 -16.13 -28.14
N THR A 138 3.56 -15.80 -27.36
CA THR A 138 4.00 -14.41 -27.14
C THR A 138 5.25 -14.05 -27.92
N GLY A 139 6.03 -15.05 -28.36
CA GLY A 139 7.33 -14.86 -28.98
C GLY A 139 8.43 -14.41 -28.01
N GLN A 140 8.17 -14.50 -26.69
CA GLN A 140 9.15 -14.23 -25.65
C GLN A 140 9.89 -15.52 -25.29
N ASP A 141 11.13 -15.40 -24.76
CA ASP A 141 11.97 -16.51 -24.34
C ASP A 141 12.55 -16.16 -22.93
N PHE A 142 11.69 -16.25 -21.91
CA PHE A 142 12.08 -15.93 -20.52
C PHE A 142 12.26 -17.19 -19.67
N GLY A 143 11.97 -18.38 -20.21
CA GLY A 143 12.05 -19.63 -19.46
C GLY A 143 11.25 -19.57 -18.17
N ASP A 144 11.86 -19.98 -17.05
CA ASP A 144 11.24 -20.01 -15.72
C ASP A 144 11.39 -18.70 -14.93
N ASP A 145 11.92 -17.64 -15.54
CA ASP A 145 12.05 -16.33 -14.89
C ASP A 145 10.69 -15.62 -14.81
N TYR A 146 10.00 -15.85 -13.67
CA TYR A 146 8.72 -15.20 -13.38
C TYR A 146 8.81 -13.67 -13.41
N ASN A 147 9.94 -13.08 -12.95
CA ASN A 147 10.09 -11.63 -12.90
C ASN A 147 10.17 -11.03 -14.32
N ALA A 148 10.87 -11.71 -15.23
CA ALA A 148 10.94 -11.31 -16.63
C ALA A 148 9.54 -11.39 -17.29
N TRP A 149 8.81 -12.50 -17.09
CA TRP A 149 7.43 -12.66 -17.57
C TRP A 149 6.50 -11.57 -17.04
N ARG A 150 6.57 -11.29 -15.74
CA ARG A 150 5.74 -10.27 -15.09
C ARG A 150 6.05 -8.87 -15.62
N THR A 151 7.33 -8.50 -15.72
CA THR A 151 7.74 -7.18 -16.22
C THR A 151 7.28 -6.97 -17.65
N TRP A 152 7.50 -7.97 -18.53
CA TRP A 152 7.01 -7.92 -19.90
C TRP A 152 5.48 -7.76 -19.95
N MET A 153 4.74 -8.50 -19.13
CA MET A 153 3.28 -8.46 -19.12
C MET A 153 2.74 -7.10 -18.69
N TRP A 154 3.41 -6.42 -17.76
CA TRP A 154 3.01 -5.08 -17.33
C TRP A 154 3.06 -4.04 -18.46
N ASP A 155 3.93 -4.24 -19.44
CA ASP A 155 4.04 -3.40 -20.64
C ASP A 155 2.99 -3.72 -21.70
N GLN A 156 2.20 -4.80 -21.53
CA GLN A 156 1.17 -5.18 -22.50
C GLN A 156 -0.19 -4.58 -22.15
N GLU A 157 -0.88 -4.08 -23.18
CA GLU A 157 -2.31 -3.79 -23.07
C GLU A 157 -3.12 -5.03 -23.38
N TYR A 158 -4.09 -5.37 -22.57
CA TYR A 158 -4.98 -6.50 -22.80
C TYR A 158 -6.34 -6.32 -22.11
N ASP A 159 -7.38 -6.92 -22.68
CA ASP A 159 -8.65 -7.09 -22.01
C ASP A 159 -8.55 -8.33 -21.12
N PRO A 160 -8.72 -8.21 -19.78
CA PRO A 160 -8.62 -9.34 -18.89
C PRO A 160 -9.72 -10.38 -19.14
N HIS A 161 -9.41 -11.65 -18.87
CA HIS A 161 -10.43 -12.69 -18.86
C HIS A 161 -11.46 -12.41 -17.74
N PRO A 162 -12.77 -12.54 -17.97
CA PRO A 162 -13.80 -12.22 -16.97
C PRO A 162 -13.64 -12.97 -15.64
N GLN A 163 -13.00 -14.14 -15.68
CA GLN A 163 -12.77 -14.98 -14.50
C GLN A 163 -11.35 -14.86 -13.94
N TYR A 164 -10.54 -13.86 -14.36
CA TYR A 164 -9.17 -13.73 -13.87
C TYR A 164 -9.12 -13.53 -12.35
N GLY A 165 -10.02 -12.74 -11.77
CA GLY A 165 -10.13 -12.59 -10.32
C GLY A 165 -10.35 -13.94 -9.60
N PHE A 166 -11.23 -14.78 -10.11
CA PHE A 166 -11.49 -16.11 -9.55
C PHE A 166 -10.28 -17.05 -9.69
N LEU A 167 -9.56 -17.00 -10.81
CA LEU A 167 -8.31 -17.76 -10.95
C LEU A 167 -7.32 -17.34 -9.89
N LYS A 168 -7.11 -16.03 -9.73
CA LYS A 168 -6.19 -15.45 -8.74
C LYS A 168 -6.58 -15.85 -7.32
N ALA A 169 -7.86 -15.74 -6.97
CA ALA A 169 -8.39 -16.21 -5.69
C ALA A 169 -8.03 -17.66 -5.37
N ASN A 170 -8.23 -18.55 -6.35
CA ASN A 170 -7.92 -19.98 -6.20
C ASN A 170 -6.42 -20.25 -6.07
N LEU A 171 -5.58 -19.52 -6.82
CA LEU A 171 -4.13 -19.67 -6.74
C LEU A 171 -3.60 -19.16 -5.40
N TYR A 172 -4.04 -17.98 -4.97
CA TYR A 172 -3.57 -17.35 -3.74
C TYR A 172 -4.05 -18.09 -2.48
N ALA A 173 -5.16 -18.85 -2.58
CA ALA A 173 -5.60 -19.75 -1.51
C ALA A 173 -4.55 -20.84 -1.14
N ASN A 174 -3.57 -21.10 -2.01
CA ASN A 174 -2.45 -21.99 -1.68
C ASN A 174 -1.45 -21.36 -0.69
N PHE A 175 -1.41 -20.02 -0.59
CA PHE A 175 -0.62 -19.31 0.43
C PHE A 175 -1.41 -19.19 1.73
N ASP A 176 -2.66 -18.73 1.63
CA ASP A 176 -3.61 -18.62 2.74
C ASP A 176 -5.04 -18.78 2.18
N PRO A 177 -5.84 -19.76 2.67
CA PRO A 177 -7.22 -19.92 2.25
C PRO A 177 -8.07 -18.66 2.39
N SER A 178 -7.71 -17.75 3.29
CA SER A 178 -8.41 -16.48 3.50
C SER A 178 -8.34 -15.54 2.29
N PHE A 179 -7.38 -15.73 1.36
CA PHE A 179 -7.32 -14.93 0.14
C PHE A 179 -8.49 -15.18 -0.82
N GLN A 180 -9.21 -16.31 -0.68
CA GLN A 180 -10.38 -16.57 -1.51
C GLN A 180 -11.50 -15.54 -1.33
N LYS A 181 -11.58 -14.88 -0.18
CA LYS A 181 -12.60 -13.86 0.08
C LYS A 181 -12.39 -12.57 -0.73
N PHE A 182 -11.17 -12.35 -1.19
CA PHE A 182 -10.82 -11.23 -2.06
C PHE A 182 -11.09 -11.58 -3.54
N PHE A 183 -10.83 -10.67 -4.45
CA PHE A 183 -11.03 -10.87 -5.89
C PHE A 183 -12.46 -11.25 -6.29
N ASN A 184 -13.43 -10.99 -5.41
CA ASN A 184 -14.85 -11.25 -5.66
C ASN A 184 -15.53 -9.92 -6.01
N GLY A 185 -15.82 -9.71 -7.28
CA GLY A 185 -16.43 -8.48 -7.80
C GLY A 185 -15.56 -7.79 -8.85
N GLU A 186 -15.80 -6.50 -9.02
CA GLU A 186 -15.10 -5.68 -10.00
C GLU A 186 -13.67 -5.34 -9.56
N SER A 187 -12.84 -4.98 -10.52
CA SER A 187 -11.50 -4.46 -10.27
C SER A 187 -11.31 -3.11 -10.97
N ALA A 188 -10.90 -2.09 -10.22
CA ALA A 188 -10.52 -0.78 -10.73
C ALA A 188 -9.04 -0.70 -11.11
N VAL A 189 -8.28 -1.76 -10.86
CA VAL A 189 -6.84 -1.86 -11.11
C VAL A 189 -6.52 -3.13 -11.88
N ARG A 190 -5.35 -3.17 -12.49
CA ARG A 190 -4.85 -4.39 -13.15
C ARG A 190 -4.56 -5.46 -12.09
N LEU A 191 -5.22 -6.61 -12.21
CA LEU A 191 -5.06 -7.71 -11.26
C LEU A 191 -3.67 -8.35 -11.31
N ASP A 192 -2.97 -8.30 -12.44
CA ASP A 192 -1.60 -8.77 -12.58
C ASP A 192 -0.58 -7.93 -11.79
N GLU A 193 -0.95 -6.70 -11.42
CA GLU A 193 -0.16 -5.83 -10.55
C GLU A 193 -0.54 -5.96 -9.06
N VAL A 194 -1.56 -6.77 -8.73
CA VAL A 194 -1.91 -7.11 -7.34
C VAL A 194 -1.11 -8.33 -6.92
N GLU A 195 -0.20 -8.17 -5.95
CA GLU A 195 0.76 -9.20 -5.55
C GLU A 195 0.63 -9.58 -4.08
N TRP A 196 1.04 -10.80 -3.76
CA TRP A 196 1.21 -11.22 -2.38
C TRP A 196 2.46 -10.57 -1.76
N GLY A 197 2.30 -9.90 -0.64
CA GLY A 197 3.36 -9.21 0.11
C GLY A 197 4.17 -10.11 1.05
N GLY A 198 4.08 -11.45 0.92
CA GLY A 198 4.87 -12.38 1.72
C GLY A 198 4.27 -12.71 3.10
N VAL A 199 3.09 -12.20 3.44
CA VAL A 199 2.43 -12.43 4.73
C VAL A 199 0.98 -12.89 4.52
N PRO A 200 0.42 -13.75 5.41
CA PRO A 200 -1.00 -14.11 5.34
C PRO A 200 -1.92 -12.92 5.63
N VAL A 201 -3.20 -13.11 5.43
CA VAL A 201 -4.22 -12.11 5.80
C VAL A 201 -4.15 -11.84 7.31
N GLY A 202 -4.03 -10.56 7.71
CA GLY A 202 -3.82 -10.17 9.11
C GLY A 202 -2.46 -10.61 9.68
N GLY A 203 -1.51 -11.07 8.84
CA GLY A 203 -0.20 -11.56 9.28
C GLY A 203 0.71 -10.49 9.87
N ILE A 204 0.44 -9.21 9.59
CA ILE A 204 1.00 -8.07 10.31
C ILE A 204 -0.07 -7.61 11.30
N PRO A 205 0.09 -7.87 12.60
CA PRO A 205 -0.97 -7.63 13.58
C PRO A 205 -1.21 -6.13 13.77
N ALA A 206 -2.39 -5.66 13.41
CA ALA A 206 -2.83 -4.30 13.66
C ALA A 206 -2.95 -4.03 15.16
N LEU A 207 -2.71 -2.79 15.58
CA LEU A 207 -2.94 -2.36 16.97
C LEU A 207 -4.41 -1.94 17.12
N ASP A 208 -5.04 -2.39 18.20
CA ASP A 208 -6.42 -2.05 18.53
C ASP A 208 -6.46 -1.17 19.77
N HIS A 209 -6.75 0.12 19.62
CA HIS A 209 -6.76 1.13 20.68
C HIS A 209 -5.52 1.01 21.60
N PRO A 210 -4.30 1.14 21.03
CA PRO A 210 -3.06 0.89 21.73
C PRO A 210 -2.92 1.80 22.95
N PRO A 211 -2.35 1.30 24.06
CA PRO A 211 -2.10 2.09 25.25
C PRO A 211 -1.24 3.31 24.92
N THR A 212 -1.60 4.44 25.52
CA THR A 212 -0.89 5.72 25.37
C THR A 212 -0.39 6.24 26.70
N THR A 213 0.60 7.13 26.65
CA THR A 213 1.11 7.88 27.79
C THR A 213 1.28 9.35 27.44
N SER A 214 1.47 10.19 28.45
CA SER A 214 1.80 11.60 28.24
C SER A 214 3.24 11.78 27.72
N ALA A 215 3.50 12.91 27.09
CA ALA A 215 4.84 13.25 26.58
C ALA A 215 5.93 13.14 27.64
N GLY A 216 5.64 13.57 28.88
CA GLY A 216 6.60 13.52 29.98
C GLY A 216 6.97 12.11 30.48
N ASN A 217 6.13 11.12 30.22
CA ASN A 217 6.33 9.73 30.62
C ASN A 217 6.92 8.84 29.53
N ALA A 218 7.08 9.34 28.31
CA ALA A 218 7.59 8.58 27.16
C ALA A 218 9.12 8.47 27.16
N SER A 219 9.71 7.96 28.22
CA SER A 219 11.16 7.87 28.42
C SER A 219 11.87 6.93 27.43
N TYR A 220 11.14 6.11 26.70
CA TYR A 220 11.67 5.21 25.67
C TYR A 220 11.99 5.93 24.35
N LEU A 221 11.53 7.18 24.16
CA LEU A 221 11.78 7.99 22.97
C LEU A 221 12.88 9.03 23.22
N ALA A 222 13.85 9.06 22.33
CA ALA A 222 14.81 10.14 22.22
C ALA A 222 14.23 11.28 21.33
N ASP A 223 14.73 12.52 21.52
CA ASP A 223 14.24 13.69 20.77
C ASP A 223 14.38 13.53 19.25
N GLY A 224 15.36 12.77 18.76
CA GLY A 224 15.59 12.50 17.34
C GLY A 224 14.73 11.38 16.73
N ASP A 225 13.98 10.63 17.54
CA ASP A 225 13.17 9.51 17.05
C ASP A 225 12.01 10.01 16.18
N ILE A 226 11.75 9.31 15.09
CA ILE A 226 10.69 9.70 14.15
C ILE A 226 9.32 9.29 14.69
N VAL A 227 8.41 10.26 14.65
CA VAL A 227 7.00 10.07 14.98
C VAL A 227 6.10 10.59 13.86
N PHE A 228 4.91 10.03 13.78
CA PHE A 228 3.81 10.52 12.98
C PHE A 228 2.83 11.22 13.92
N GLY A 229 2.77 12.54 13.83
CA GLY A 229 1.89 13.37 14.64
C GLY A 229 0.54 13.53 13.97
N VAL A 230 -0.53 13.26 14.72
CA VAL A 230 -1.93 13.44 14.30
C VAL A 230 -2.65 14.34 15.27
N SER A 231 -3.42 15.27 14.75
CA SER A 231 -4.23 16.19 15.55
C SER A 231 -5.66 16.20 15.03
N ILE A 232 -6.62 15.95 15.90
CA ILE A 232 -8.05 15.94 15.58
C ILE A 232 -8.79 16.71 16.68
N ASN A 233 -9.54 17.74 16.30
CA ASN A 233 -10.36 18.54 17.22
C ASN A 233 -9.60 19.03 18.47
N GLY A 234 -8.32 19.38 18.30
CA GLY A 234 -7.47 19.87 19.40
C GLY A 234 -6.85 18.80 20.29
N GLU A 235 -7.11 17.52 20.06
CA GLU A 235 -6.38 16.42 20.68
C GLU A 235 -5.20 16.01 19.80
N HIS A 236 -4.03 15.79 20.45
CA HIS A 236 -2.77 15.49 19.76
C HIS A 236 -2.23 14.12 20.18
N ARG A 237 -1.80 13.32 19.18
CA ARG A 237 -1.20 12.03 19.41
C ARG A 237 -0.02 11.75 18.48
N ALA A 238 1.05 11.23 19.06
CA ALA A 238 2.20 10.74 18.32
C ALA A 238 2.14 9.21 18.15
N TYR A 239 2.41 8.77 16.95
CA TYR A 239 2.56 7.36 16.58
C TYR A 239 4.03 7.12 16.22
N PRO A 240 4.86 6.54 17.10
CA PRO A 240 6.27 6.33 16.82
C PRO A 240 6.49 5.38 15.63
N LYS A 241 7.36 5.77 14.70
CA LYS A 241 7.70 4.95 13.53
C LYS A 241 8.17 3.56 13.93
N ARG A 242 8.98 3.45 15.00
CA ARG A 242 9.47 2.19 15.54
C ARG A 242 8.37 1.20 15.92
N ILE A 243 7.17 1.70 16.29
CA ILE A 243 6.00 0.87 16.60
C ILE A 243 5.23 0.57 15.32
N LEU A 244 4.84 1.60 14.56
CA LEU A 244 4.04 1.39 13.36
C LEU A 244 4.79 0.61 12.27
N ALA A 245 6.11 0.59 12.26
CA ALA A 245 6.88 -0.22 11.31
C ALA A 245 6.70 -1.74 11.53
N TRP A 246 6.29 -2.19 12.73
CA TRP A 246 5.98 -3.59 13.02
C TRP A 246 4.50 -3.94 12.86
N HIS A 247 3.61 -2.94 12.98
CA HIS A 247 2.17 -3.16 13.04
C HIS A 247 1.44 -2.62 11.81
N GLU A 248 2.02 -1.61 11.16
CA GLU A 248 1.58 -1.02 9.90
C GLU A 248 0.15 -0.45 9.90
N LEU A 249 -0.64 -0.72 10.96
CA LEU A 249 -1.99 -0.23 11.13
C LEU A 249 -2.33 -0.11 12.62
N ALA A 250 -3.02 0.98 12.98
CA ALA A 250 -3.63 1.14 14.30
C ALA A 250 -5.08 1.63 14.14
N TRP A 251 -6.01 0.93 14.78
CA TRP A 251 -7.34 1.48 15.05
C TRP A 251 -7.25 2.26 16.35
N ASP A 252 -7.73 3.49 16.33
CA ASP A 252 -7.59 4.39 17.46
C ASP A 252 -8.72 5.42 17.49
N SER A 253 -8.99 5.98 18.67
CA SER A 253 -9.91 7.09 18.85
C SER A 253 -9.14 8.34 19.21
N LEU A 254 -9.36 9.43 18.48
CA LEU A 254 -8.72 10.73 18.73
C LEU A 254 -9.70 11.86 18.43
N GLY A 255 -9.84 12.81 19.34
CA GLY A 255 -10.72 13.97 19.17
C GLY A 255 -12.18 13.62 18.89
N GLY A 256 -12.64 12.46 19.41
CA GLY A 256 -13.99 11.94 19.19
C GLY A 256 -14.22 11.26 17.85
N ASN A 257 -13.19 11.04 17.04
CA ASN A 257 -13.26 10.32 15.77
C ASN A 257 -12.56 8.96 15.90
N GLU A 258 -13.18 7.93 15.34
CA GLU A 258 -12.52 6.64 15.11
C GLU A 258 -11.63 6.71 13.88
N LEU A 259 -10.38 6.28 14.04
CA LEU A 259 -9.35 6.37 13.01
C LEU A 259 -8.78 5.01 12.65
N THR A 260 -8.46 4.84 11.38
CA THR A 260 -7.55 3.81 10.87
C THR A 260 -6.25 4.52 10.47
N VAL A 261 -5.23 4.48 11.33
CA VAL A 261 -3.92 5.05 11.04
C VAL A 261 -3.10 4.01 10.30
N VAL A 262 -2.87 4.23 9.02
CA VAL A 262 -2.16 3.29 8.14
C VAL A 262 -0.75 3.78 7.89
N TYR A 263 0.25 2.91 8.12
CA TYR A 263 1.62 3.13 7.71
C TYR A 263 2.03 2.09 6.65
N CYS A 264 2.22 2.51 5.41
CA CYS A 264 2.85 1.67 4.39
C CYS A 264 4.37 1.76 4.54
N THR A 265 4.97 0.79 5.22
CA THR A 265 6.41 0.77 5.51
C THR A 265 7.24 0.78 4.22
N LEU A 266 6.81 0.06 3.19
CA LEU A 266 7.49 0.01 1.90
C LEU A 266 7.49 1.36 1.18
N CYS A 267 6.39 2.11 1.28
CA CYS A 267 6.18 3.36 0.54
C CYS A 267 6.49 4.60 1.36
N GLY A 268 6.84 4.44 2.66
CA GLY A 268 7.10 5.55 3.57
C GLY A 268 5.89 6.45 3.85
N THR A 269 4.65 5.97 3.59
CA THR A 269 3.44 6.79 3.73
C THR A 269 2.71 6.50 5.03
N VAL A 270 2.31 7.55 5.75
CA VAL A 270 1.38 7.45 6.86
C VAL A 270 0.13 8.28 6.55
N ILE A 271 -1.04 7.65 6.64
CA ILE A 271 -2.32 8.32 6.39
C ILE A 271 -3.32 7.87 7.45
N PRO A 272 -3.76 8.77 8.33
CA PRO A 272 -4.89 8.51 9.22
C PRO A 272 -6.20 8.73 8.46
N TYR A 273 -6.99 7.69 8.31
CA TYR A 273 -8.33 7.77 7.73
C TYR A 273 -9.39 7.76 8.84
N ASN A 274 -10.50 8.46 8.63
CA ASN A 274 -11.69 8.20 9.41
C ASN A 274 -12.17 6.77 9.14
N SER A 275 -12.44 6.00 10.21
CA SER A 275 -12.87 4.59 10.13
C SER A 275 -14.35 4.48 9.78
N GLU A 276 -14.76 5.11 8.66
CA GLU A 276 -16.15 5.08 8.20
C GLU A 276 -16.26 5.02 6.67
N VAL A 277 -17.33 4.37 6.20
CA VAL A 277 -17.71 4.34 4.79
C VAL A 277 -19.21 4.66 4.69
N GLY A 278 -19.54 5.71 3.95
CA GLY A 278 -20.94 6.14 3.80
C GLY A 278 -21.62 6.48 5.14
N GLY A 279 -20.90 7.05 6.10
CA GLY A 279 -21.40 7.41 7.43
C GLY A 279 -21.59 6.22 8.38
N ARG A 280 -20.99 5.07 8.09
CA ARG A 280 -21.02 3.86 8.95
C ARG A 280 -19.61 3.50 9.38
N PRO A 281 -19.40 3.16 10.66
CA PRO A 281 -18.13 2.66 11.13
C PRO A 281 -17.74 1.38 10.38
N VAL A 282 -16.48 1.33 9.93
CA VAL A 282 -15.91 0.19 9.22
C VAL A 282 -14.51 -0.06 9.75
N LYS A 283 -14.23 -1.30 10.10
CA LYS A 283 -12.90 -1.75 10.50
C LYS A 283 -12.13 -2.24 9.28
N PHE A 284 -10.94 -1.70 9.11
CA PHE A 284 -10.00 -2.10 8.04
C PHE A 284 -8.86 -2.90 8.65
N ASP A 285 -8.35 -3.88 7.92
CA ASP A 285 -7.19 -4.66 8.32
C ASP A 285 -6.24 -4.90 7.15
N THR A 286 -5.07 -5.48 7.43
CA THR A 286 -4.02 -5.76 6.46
C THR A 286 -4.39 -7.00 5.63
N SER A 287 -4.49 -6.84 4.32
CA SER A 287 -4.86 -7.95 3.44
C SER A 287 -3.71 -8.93 3.15
N GLY A 288 -2.46 -8.52 3.39
CA GLY A 288 -1.28 -9.25 2.92
C GLY A 288 -0.98 -9.04 1.44
N LEU A 289 -1.76 -8.21 0.75
CA LEU A 289 -1.61 -7.92 -0.68
C LEU A 289 -1.09 -6.49 -0.90
N LEU A 290 -0.42 -6.31 -2.02
CA LEU A 290 0.12 -5.04 -2.50
C LEU A 290 -0.41 -4.74 -3.90
N TYR A 291 -0.55 -3.47 -4.24
CA TYR A 291 -0.73 -2.99 -5.60
C TYR A 291 0.35 -1.96 -5.89
N ARG A 292 1.22 -2.23 -6.87
CA ARG A 292 2.39 -1.40 -7.18
C ARG A 292 3.18 -1.05 -5.91
N SER A 293 3.54 -2.08 -5.15
CA SER A 293 4.26 -1.97 -3.87
C SER A 293 3.54 -1.21 -2.74
N ASN A 294 2.36 -0.63 -3.00
CA ASN A 294 1.53 0.00 -1.97
C ASN A 294 0.60 -1.03 -1.32
N LYS A 295 0.48 -0.95 0.00
CA LYS A 295 -0.39 -1.82 0.78
C LYS A 295 -1.84 -1.74 0.34
N LEU A 296 -2.50 -2.89 0.29
CA LEU A 296 -3.94 -3.00 0.22
C LEU A 296 -4.51 -3.36 1.59
N LEU A 297 -5.47 -2.57 2.03
CA LEU A 297 -6.32 -2.89 3.17
C LEU A 297 -7.52 -3.70 2.70
N TYR A 298 -8.22 -4.34 3.62
CA TYR A 298 -9.57 -4.82 3.34
C TYR A 298 -10.52 -4.39 4.45
N ASP A 299 -11.80 -4.19 4.10
CA ASP A 299 -12.84 -4.02 5.09
C ASP A 299 -13.44 -5.37 5.51
N GLU A 300 -13.72 -5.53 6.80
CA GLU A 300 -14.21 -6.79 7.36
C GLU A 300 -15.67 -7.10 6.98
N ILE A 301 -16.40 -6.13 6.40
CA ILE A 301 -17.84 -6.28 6.06
C ILE A 301 -18.01 -6.84 4.67
N SER A 302 -17.38 -6.19 3.67
CA SER A 302 -17.54 -6.56 2.26
C SER A 302 -16.38 -7.39 1.71
N ASN A 303 -15.26 -7.45 2.43
CA ASN A 303 -13.99 -8.01 1.98
C ASN A 303 -13.45 -7.34 0.70
N THR A 304 -13.80 -6.08 0.47
CA THR A 304 -13.24 -5.27 -0.62
C THR A 304 -11.80 -4.91 -0.27
N LEU A 305 -10.91 -4.96 -1.27
CA LEU A 305 -9.56 -4.42 -1.16
C LEU A 305 -9.57 -2.91 -1.42
N TRP A 306 -8.88 -2.17 -0.55
CA TRP A 306 -8.78 -0.72 -0.60
C TRP A 306 -7.33 -0.30 -0.71
N SER A 307 -7.04 0.67 -1.57
CA SER A 307 -5.71 1.27 -1.62
C SER A 307 -5.44 2.09 -0.36
N SER A 308 -4.38 1.75 0.36
CA SER A 308 -3.95 2.52 1.53
C SER A 308 -3.48 3.94 1.19
N LEU A 309 -3.06 4.17 -0.07
CA LEU A 309 -2.61 5.48 -0.53
C LEU A 309 -3.79 6.36 -0.96
N THR A 310 -4.77 5.79 -1.68
CA THR A 310 -5.87 6.58 -2.23
C THR A 310 -7.12 6.59 -1.35
N GLY A 311 -7.27 5.61 -0.45
CA GLY A 311 -8.48 5.43 0.34
C GLY A 311 -9.68 4.99 -0.50
N GLU A 312 -9.46 4.46 -1.70
CA GLU A 312 -10.50 4.03 -2.64
C GLU A 312 -10.57 2.51 -2.73
N PRO A 313 -11.75 1.93 -2.95
CA PRO A 313 -11.89 0.51 -3.23
C PRO A 313 -11.27 0.19 -4.59
N VAL A 314 -10.45 -0.87 -4.66
CA VAL A 314 -9.71 -1.23 -5.88
C VAL A 314 -10.04 -2.61 -6.41
N VAL A 315 -10.45 -3.57 -5.57
CA VAL A 315 -10.92 -4.90 -5.98
C VAL A 315 -12.03 -5.35 -5.04
N GLY A 316 -13.17 -5.76 -5.56
CA GLY A 316 -14.24 -6.34 -4.77
C GLY A 316 -15.58 -5.61 -4.88
N PRO A 317 -16.53 -5.96 -3.99
CA PRO A 317 -17.92 -5.52 -4.10
C PRO A 317 -18.17 -4.01 -4.03
N MET A 318 -17.25 -3.23 -3.43
CA MET A 318 -17.41 -1.77 -3.31
C MET A 318 -16.83 -0.99 -4.50
N VAL A 319 -16.16 -1.65 -5.44
CA VAL A 319 -15.66 -0.99 -6.66
C VAL A 319 -16.84 -0.50 -7.51
N GLY A 320 -16.71 0.71 -8.05
CA GLY A 320 -17.77 1.36 -8.84
C GLY A 320 -18.80 2.14 -8.02
N TYR A 321 -18.79 2.03 -6.68
CA TYR A 321 -19.58 2.92 -5.84
C TYR A 321 -18.79 4.19 -5.55
N ASP A 322 -19.54 5.31 -5.39
CA ASP A 322 -18.95 6.60 -5.00
C ASP A 322 -18.64 6.62 -3.49
N VAL A 323 -17.65 5.86 -3.10
CA VAL A 323 -17.19 5.74 -1.71
C VAL A 323 -15.68 5.89 -1.64
N LYS A 324 -15.22 6.60 -0.61
CA LYS A 324 -13.82 6.88 -0.37
C LYS A 324 -13.57 7.17 1.10
N LEU A 325 -12.44 6.72 1.62
CA LEU A 325 -12.01 7.08 2.97
C LEU A 325 -11.59 8.54 3.04
N THR A 326 -11.99 9.21 4.10
CA THR A 326 -11.60 10.61 4.36
C THR A 326 -10.25 10.63 5.07
N PRO A 327 -9.19 11.17 4.44
CA PRO A 327 -7.88 11.28 5.08
C PRO A 327 -7.85 12.49 6.01
N ASN A 328 -7.19 12.34 7.16
CA ASN A 328 -6.79 13.43 8.02
C ASN A 328 -5.33 13.80 7.77
N ALA A 329 -4.93 15.01 8.13
CA ALA A 329 -3.55 15.42 8.05
C ALA A 329 -2.68 14.68 9.07
N ALA A 330 -1.47 14.33 8.67
CA ALA A 330 -0.43 13.83 9.55
C ALA A 330 0.88 14.60 9.31
N VAL A 331 1.73 14.63 10.31
CA VAL A 331 3.06 15.23 10.23
C VAL A 331 4.11 14.17 10.52
N THR A 332 5.05 13.97 9.60
CA THR A 332 6.26 13.20 9.88
C THR A 332 7.31 14.15 10.44
N THR A 333 7.76 13.91 11.67
CA THR A 333 8.73 14.78 12.36
C THR A 333 9.49 14.01 13.43
N THR A 334 10.40 14.68 14.14
CA THR A 334 11.06 14.13 15.33
C THR A 334 10.17 14.23 16.57
N TRP A 335 10.36 13.33 17.53
CA TRP A 335 9.65 13.37 18.82
C TRP A 335 9.89 14.69 19.55
N GLY A 336 11.13 15.21 19.52
CA GLY A 336 11.47 16.49 20.14
C GLY A 336 10.70 17.66 19.56
N ASP A 337 10.55 17.72 18.23
CA ASP A 337 9.77 18.76 17.53
C ASP A 337 8.28 18.66 17.86
N TRP A 338 7.72 17.44 17.79
CA TRP A 338 6.31 17.21 18.06
C TRP A 338 5.92 17.60 19.49
N LYS A 339 6.64 17.10 20.50
CA LYS A 339 6.31 17.39 21.91
C LYS A 339 6.57 18.86 22.30
N ALA A 340 7.50 19.53 21.61
CA ALA A 340 7.72 20.96 21.85
C ALA A 340 6.56 21.80 21.33
N THR A 341 5.98 21.39 20.19
CA THR A 341 4.80 22.04 19.60
C THR A 341 3.50 21.67 20.32
N HIS A 342 3.41 20.42 20.82
CA HIS A 342 2.23 19.87 21.49
C HIS A 342 2.61 19.26 22.85
N PRO A 343 2.84 20.09 23.90
CA PRO A 343 3.28 19.58 25.22
C PRO A 343 2.28 18.65 25.90
N ASP A 344 1.01 18.76 25.56
CA ASP A 344 -0.11 17.95 26.04
C ASP A 344 -0.38 16.70 25.20
N THR A 345 0.43 16.43 24.19
CA THR A 345 0.28 15.25 23.33
C THR A 345 0.35 13.95 24.12
N THR A 346 -0.43 12.98 23.68
CA THR A 346 -0.23 11.58 24.05
C THR A 346 0.64 10.88 23.01
N VAL A 347 1.23 9.75 23.40
CA VAL A 347 2.05 8.92 22.50
C VAL A 347 1.82 7.44 22.85
N LEU A 348 1.85 6.55 21.85
CA LEU A 348 1.72 5.11 22.05
C LEU A 348 2.83 4.62 22.99
N THR A 349 2.52 3.60 23.79
CA THR A 349 3.53 2.92 24.64
C THR A 349 4.09 1.69 23.93
N LEU A 350 5.16 1.11 24.49
CA LEU A 350 5.69 -0.18 24.02
C LEU A 350 4.85 -1.37 24.47
N GLU A 351 3.81 -1.14 25.27
CA GLU A 351 2.88 -2.18 25.74
C GLU A 351 1.82 -2.50 24.66
N THR A 352 2.29 -2.92 23.50
CA THR A 352 1.44 -3.20 22.33
C THR A 352 0.69 -4.54 22.42
N GLY A 353 1.03 -5.39 23.39
CA GLY A 353 0.56 -6.78 23.48
C GLY A 353 1.36 -7.76 22.61
N TYR A 354 2.39 -7.31 21.91
CA TYR A 354 3.23 -8.12 21.05
C TYR A 354 4.71 -7.98 21.42
N GLU A 355 5.44 -9.08 21.36
CA GLU A 355 6.89 -9.09 21.54
C GLU A 355 7.56 -8.76 20.21
N ARG A 356 8.15 -7.57 20.10
CA ARG A 356 8.89 -7.07 18.93
C ARG A 356 10.11 -6.30 19.41
N ASP A 357 11.13 -6.22 18.55
CA ASP A 357 12.25 -5.31 18.77
C ASP A 357 11.86 -3.88 18.36
N TYR A 358 11.36 -3.11 19.32
CA TYR A 358 11.01 -1.71 19.13
C TYR A 358 12.20 -0.74 19.25
N THR A 359 13.43 -1.22 19.12
CA THR A 359 14.59 -0.35 18.97
C THR A 359 14.44 0.50 17.70
N GLU A 360 14.83 1.79 17.77
CA GLU A 360 14.73 2.67 16.61
C GLU A 360 15.52 2.09 15.42
N GLY A 361 14.87 2.04 14.26
CA GLY A 361 15.46 1.51 13.03
C GLY A 361 15.53 -0.02 12.93
N ALA A 362 15.12 -0.80 13.95
CA ALA A 362 15.19 -2.27 13.89
C ALA A 362 14.24 -2.86 12.82
N ALA A 363 13.01 -2.37 12.78
CA ALA A 363 12.05 -2.82 11.77
C ALA A 363 12.48 -2.39 10.37
N TYR A 364 12.52 -3.33 9.43
CA TYR A 364 12.91 -3.09 8.03
C TYR A 364 14.30 -2.47 7.83
N ALA A 365 15.25 -2.66 8.79
CA ALA A 365 16.58 -2.05 8.76
C ALA A 365 17.30 -2.24 7.41
N ALA A 366 17.34 -3.48 6.89
CA ALA A 366 17.97 -3.79 5.62
C ALA A 366 17.29 -3.08 4.43
N TYR A 367 15.95 -2.96 4.47
CA TYR A 367 15.19 -2.28 3.41
C TYR A 367 15.49 -0.77 3.37
N PHE A 368 15.55 -0.13 4.53
CA PHE A 368 15.84 1.31 4.59
C PHE A 368 17.33 1.65 4.37
N ALA A 369 18.22 0.65 4.43
CA ALA A 369 19.67 0.87 4.22
C ALA A 369 20.07 1.01 2.75
N THR A 370 19.23 0.63 1.80
CA THR A 370 19.50 0.70 0.35
C THR A 370 18.37 1.40 -0.39
N ASP A 371 18.60 1.77 -1.66
CA ASP A 371 17.55 2.30 -2.54
C ASP A 371 16.75 1.19 -3.27
N ASP A 372 17.12 -0.07 -3.06
CA ASP A 372 16.49 -1.21 -3.71
C ASP A 372 15.04 -1.41 -3.23
N LEU A 373 14.17 -1.80 -4.14
CA LEU A 373 12.78 -2.10 -3.83
C LEU A 373 12.62 -3.56 -3.40
N MET A 374 11.80 -3.79 -2.37
CA MET A 374 11.45 -5.14 -1.93
C MET A 374 10.53 -5.84 -2.95
N PHE A 375 9.62 -5.09 -3.54
CA PHE A 375 8.74 -5.54 -4.60
C PHE A 375 8.88 -4.59 -5.79
N PRO A 376 9.06 -5.09 -7.01
CA PRO A 376 9.15 -4.25 -8.19
C PRO A 376 7.81 -3.58 -8.48
N VAL A 377 7.86 -2.52 -9.28
CA VAL A 377 6.68 -1.79 -9.74
C VAL A 377 6.68 -1.70 -11.26
N SER A 378 5.50 -1.65 -11.84
CA SER A 378 5.31 -1.58 -13.30
C SER A 378 5.74 -0.23 -13.90
N VAL A 379 5.74 0.82 -13.09
CA VAL A 379 6.03 2.19 -13.54
C VAL A 379 7.13 2.78 -12.67
N THR A 380 8.24 3.18 -13.30
CA THR A 380 9.44 3.71 -12.62
C THR A 380 9.83 5.08 -13.15
N ASP A 381 10.50 5.86 -12.34
CA ASP A 381 11.04 7.18 -12.71
C ASP A 381 12.34 7.45 -11.96
N SER A 382 13.34 7.96 -12.67
CA SER A 382 14.70 8.19 -12.17
C SER A 382 15.01 9.65 -11.84
N ARG A 383 14.02 10.55 -11.84
CA ARG A 383 14.22 11.96 -11.48
C ARG A 383 14.66 12.12 -10.03
N LEU A 384 14.22 11.21 -9.16
CA LEU A 384 14.71 11.07 -7.79
C LEU A 384 15.09 9.62 -7.51
N ALA A 385 15.88 9.37 -6.46
CA ALA A 385 16.11 8.03 -5.95
C ALA A 385 14.78 7.38 -5.52
N ASN A 386 14.65 6.06 -5.61
CA ASN A 386 13.39 5.37 -5.31
C ASN A 386 12.82 5.76 -3.95
N LYS A 387 13.65 5.77 -2.91
CA LYS A 387 13.25 6.09 -1.53
C LYS A 387 13.50 7.53 -1.13
N ALA A 388 13.75 8.43 -2.11
CA ALA A 388 13.76 9.86 -1.82
C ALA A 388 12.41 10.27 -1.25
N GLU A 389 12.43 11.00 -0.14
CA GLU A 389 11.21 11.47 0.51
C GLU A 389 10.63 12.68 -0.21
N ILE A 390 9.34 12.66 -0.42
CA ILE A 390 8.55 13.74 -1.00
C ILE A 390 7.40 14.10 -0.07
N LEU A 391 6.92 15.35 -0.18
CA LEU A 391 5.58 15.73 0.27
C LEU A 391 4.62 15.53 -0.90
N ALA A 392 3.62 14.70 -0.68
CA ALA A 392 2.66 14.27 -1.68
C ALA A 392 1.30 14.94 -1.47
N LEU A 393 0.72 15.47 -2.54
CA LEU A 393 -0.61 16.09 -2.57
C LEU A 393 -1.37 15.63 -3.80
N ARG A 394 -2.70 15.55 -3.67
CA ARG A 394 -3.59 15.29 -4.80
C ARG A 394 -4.91 16.04 -4.65
N PHE A 395 -5.45 16.46 -5.76
CA PHE A 395 -6.74 17.15 -5.83
C PHE A 395 -7.60 16.56 -6.94
N SER A 396 -8.85 16.29 -6.64
CA SER A 396 -9.84 15.98 -7.65
C SER A 396 -10.20 17.24 -8.43
N THR A 397 -10.20 17.15 -9.75
CA THR A 397 -10.59 18.21 -10.67
C THR A 397 -11.65 17.67 -11.65
N SER A 398 -12.24 18.54 -12.46
CA SER A 398 -13.18 18.11 -13.51
C SER A 398 -12.55 17.21 -14.58
N SER A 399 -11.21 17.25 -14.71
CA SER A 399 -10.44 16.44 -15.66
C SER A 399 -9.78 15.21 -15.04
N GLY A 400 -10.10 14.87 -13.78
CA GLY A 400 -9.48 13.77 -13.05
C GLY A 400 -8.63 14.23 -11.86
N THR A 401 -7.87 13.31 -11.30
CA THR A 401 -6.97 13.61 -10.18
C THR A 401 -5.69 14.28 -10.70
N ARG A 402 -5.33 15.42 -10.11
CA ARG A 402 -4.03 16.06 -10.28
C ARG A 402 -3.16 15.73 -9.07
N ALA A 403 -1.93 15.29 -9.31
CA ALA A 403 -0.96 14.87 -8.29
C ALA A 403 0.29 15.75 -8.32
N LEU A 404 0.80 16.10 -7.15
CA LEU A 404 1.99 16.91 -6.94
C LEU A 404 2.91 16.22 -5.94
N ALA A 405 4.19 16.13 -6.27
CA ALA A 405 5.26 15.73 -5.39
C ALA A 405 6.24 16.90 -5.21
N ILE A 406 6.60 17.21 -3.98
CA ILE A 406 7.61 18.20 -3.67
C ILE A 406 8.72 17.50 -2.89
N SER A 407 9.96 17.55 -3.39
CA SER A 407 11.11 16.95 -2.71
C SER A 407 11.22 17.46 -1.28
N ALA A 408 11.45 16.57 -0.33
CA ALA A 408 11.65 16.95 1.06
C ALA A 408 12.88 17.86 1.25
N ASP A 409 13.95 17.62 0.50
CA ASP A 409 15.17 18.42 0.53
C ASP A 409 14.91 19.84 -0.01
N HIS A 410 14.06 19.96 -1.05
CA HIS A 410 13.62 21.25 -1.56
C HIS A 410 12.86 22.03 -0.48
N LEU A 411 11.94 21.39 0.22
CA LEU A 411 11.17 22.01 1.30
C LEU A 411 12.01 22.35 2.51
N GLN A 412 13.03 21.55 2.82
CA GLN A 412 13.98 21.87 3.89
C GLN A 412 14.79 23.12 3.58
N SER A 413 15.12 23.33 2.32
CA SER A 413 15.84 24.52 1.82
C SER A 413 14.92 25.73 1.65
N ASN A 414 13.61 25.51 1.41
CA ASN A 414 12.60 26.54 1.17
C ASN A 414 11.44 26.36 2.16
N ARG A 415 11.68 26.70 3.44
CA ARG A 415 10.76 26.38 4.54
C ARG A 415 9.39 27.07 4.49
N VAL A 416 9.26 28.14 3.73
CA VAL A 416 7.99 28.73 3.32
C VAL A 416 7.95 28.66 1.80
N PHE A 417 7.18 27.75 1.26
CA PHE A 417 7.10 27.49 -0.18
C PHE A 417 5.67 27.69 -0.66
N GLN A 418 5.47 28.58 -1.63
CA GLN A 418 4.15 28.88 -2.17
C GLN A 418 4.07 28.47 -3.64
N ILE A 419 2.95 27.86 -4.02
CA ILE A 419 2.71 27.37 -5.38
C ILE A 419 1.21 27.45 -5.72
N ASN A 420 0.90 27.78 -6.98
CA ASN A 420 -0.42 27.52 -7.53
C ASN A 420 -0.43 26.13 -8.18
N PHE A 421 -1.27 25.24 -7.69
CA PHE A 421 -1.42 23.91 -8.22
C PHE A 421 -2.90 23.52 -8.33
N ALA A 422 -3.30 22.96 -9.48
CA ALA A 422 -4.68 22.57 -9.78
C ALA A 422 -5.72 23.70 -9.51
N GLY A 423 -5.32 24.96 -9.77
CA GLY A 423 -6.15 26.15 -9.54
C GLY A 423 -6.30 26.55 -8.08
N ARG A 424 -5.44 26.05 -7.19
CA ARG A 424 -5.43 26.37 -5.76
C ARG A 424 -4.10 27.04 -5.41
N ASP A 425 -4.18 28.14 -4.68
CA ASP A 425 -3.00 28.74 -4.09
C ASP A 425 -2.67 28.02 -2.78
N LEU A 426 -1.47 27.45 -2.72
CA LEU A 426 -1.00 26.64 -1.61
C LEU A 426 0.23 27.27 -0.99
N VAL A 427 0.33 27.22 0.33
CA VAL A 427 1.57 27.49 1.06
C VAL A 427 1.97 26.26 1.87
N VAL A 428 3.22 25.82 1.71
CA VAL A 428 3.84 24.75 2.49
C VAL A 428 4.75 25.38 3.52
N VAL A 429 4.51 25.06 4.78
CA VAL A 429 5.32 25.50 5.91
C VAL A 429 6.09 24.29 6.43
N THR A 430 7.42 24.40 6.47
CA THR A 430 8.32 23.32 6.91
C THR A 430 9.05 23.74 8.19
N SER A 431 8.92 22.94 9.25
CA SER A 431 9.67 23.20 10.49
C SER A 431 11.19 22.97 10.29
N PRO A 432 12.04 23.44 11.20
CA PRO A 432 13.48 23.14 11.15
C PRO A 432 13.81 21.64 11.12
N GLN A 433 12.94 20.81 11.68
CA GLN A 433 13.08 19.36 11.75
C GLN A 433 12.35 18.62 10.59
N GLY A 434 11.87 19.38 9.59
CA GLY A 434 11.31 18.83 8.37
C GLY A 434 9.80 18.51 8.42
N ALA A 435 9.10 18.89 9.48
CA ALA A 435 7.64 18.76 9.53
C ALA A 435 6.96 19.64 8.49
N ASN A 436 6.13 19.06 7.63
CA ASN A 436 5.45 19.78 6.56
C ASN A 436 3.98 19.98 6.88
N ARG A 437 3.49 21.19 6.68
CA ARG A 437 2.08 21.57 6.77
C ARG A 437 1.68 22.35 5.54
N VAL A 438 0.57 21.99 4.93
CA VAL A 438 0.06 22.64 3.72
C VAL A 438 -1.22 23.38 4.04
N TYR A 439 -1.32 24.63 3.61
CA TYR A 439 -2.52 25.44 3.80
C TYR A 439 -3.00 26.04 2.49
N ALA A 440 -4.30 26.29 2.39
CA ALA A 440 -4.85 27.10 1.32
C ALA A 440 -4.44 28.56 1.52
N ALA A 441 -3.61 29.10 0.62
CA ALA A 441 -3.08 30.49 0.79
C ALA A 441 -4.11 31.59 0.59
N SER A 442 -5.23 31.31 -0.12
CA SER A 442 -6.39 32.20 -0.27
C SER A 442 -6.06 33.63 -0.68
N GLY A 443 -5.05 33.80 -1.56
CA GLY A 443 -4.61 35.09 -2.08
C GLY A 443 -3.53 35.80 -1.25
N TYR A 444 -3.21 35.31 -0.05
CA TYR A 444 -2.04 35.81 0.70
C TYR A 444 -0.74 35.37 0.02
N GLN A 445 0.28 36.20 0.15
CA GLN A 445 1.63 35.93 -0.32
C GLN A 445 2.55 35.80 0.89
N PHE A 446 3.21 34.66 1.04
CA PHE A 446 4.12 34.36 2.15
C PHE A 446 5.56 34.34 1.65
N GLU A 447 6.50 34.97 2.40
CA GLU A 447 7.85 35.18 1.92
C GLU A 447 8.91 34.44 2.73
N SER A 448 8.74 34.33 4.05
CA SER A 448 9.78 33.83 4.93
C SER A 448 9.25 33.26 6.24
N MET A 449 10.18 32.77 7.04
CA MET A 449 9.94 32.38 8.42
C MET A 449 10.87 33.19 9.33
N ASP A 450 10.33 33.75 10.38
CA ASP A 450 11.09 34.50 11.36
C ASP A 450 11.93 33.60 12.29
N ALA A 451 12.73 34.21 13.17
CA ALA A 451 13.57 33.49 14.12
C ALA A 451 12.80 32.67 15.16
N ASN A 452 11.50 32.95 15.35
CA ASN A 452 10.61 32.25 16.27
C ASN A 452 9.79 31.13 15.56
N GLY A 453 10.03 30.91 14.26
CA GLY A 453 9.32 29.90 13.45
C GLY A 453 7.96 30.36 12.94
N LYS A 454 7.61 31.66 13.05
CA LYS A 454 6.41 32.22 12.48
C LYS A 454 6.59 32.53 11.00
N VAL A 455 5.54 32.28 10.22
CA VAL A 455 5.50 32.62 8.80
C VAL A 455 5.24 34.12 8.64
N VAL A 456 5.96 34.78 7.74
CA VAL A 456 5.81 36.21 7.45
C VAL A 456 5.24 36.37 6.05
N ASP A 457 4.16 37.13 5.92
CA ASP A 457 3.57 37.47 4.64
C ASP A 457 4.18 38.73 4.01
N SER A 458 3.77 39.05 2.78
CA SER A 458 4.29 40.21 2.02
C SER A 458 3.95 41.58 2.63
N ASN A 459 3.03 41.65 3.59
CA ASN A 459 2.69 42.85 4.33
C ASN A 459 3.55 43.00 5.60
N GLY A 460 4.32 41.95 5.95
CA GLY A 460 5.11 41.88 7.19
C GLY A 460 4.30 41.35 8.39
N ASP A 461 3.07 40.89 8.17
CA ASP A 461 2.26 40.25 9.22
C ASP A 461 2.78 38.85 9.52
N THR A 462 2.74 38.47 10.79
CA THR A 462 3.20 37.16 11.25
C THR A 462 2.05 36.18 11.47
N TRP A 463 2.32 34.91 11.17
CA TRP A 463 1.35 33.82 11.23
C TRP A 463 1.91 32.59 11.94
N VAL A 464 1.08 31.87 12.68
CA VAL A 464 1.42 30.63 13.38
C VAL A 464 0.84 29.43 12.62
N ALA A 465 1.72 28.50 12.27
CA ALA A 465 1.33 27.26 11.58
C ALA A 465 0.88 26.20 12.60
N ASN A 466 -0.43 26.09 12.80
CA ASN A 466 -1.06 25.06 13.65
C ASN A 466 -1.51 23.85 12.84
N GLU A 467 -2.00 22.81 13.53
CA GLU A 467 -2.42 21.56 12.88
C GLU A 467 -3.72 21.69 12.08
N ASP A 468 -4.57 22.65 12.37
CA ASP A 468 -5.84 22.89 11.67
C ASP A 468 -5.80 24.12 10.76
N LEU A 469 -5.08 25.16 11.18
CA LEU A 469 -5.08 26.47 10.54
C LEU A 469 -3.68 27.10 10.53
N LEU A 470 -3.39 27.89 9.50
CA LEU A 470 -2.34 28.93 9.56
C LEU A 470 -2.99 30.22 10.04
N VAL A 471 -2.67 30.66 11.26
CA VAL A 471 -3.40 31.69 12.01
C VAL A 471 -2.60 32.98 12.06
N PRO A 472 -3.14 34.15 11.65
CA PRO A 472 -2.45 35.43 11.79
C PRO A 472 -2.41 35.88 13.26
N ASP A 473 -1.30 36.42 13.70
CA ASP A 473 -1.17 36.96 15.06
C ASP A 473 -2.16 38.10 15.33
N SER A 474 -2.54 38.84 14.29
CA SER A 474 -3.45 40.00 14.38
C SER A 474 -4.94 39.57 14.58
N ASP A 475 -5.28 38.35 14.17
CA ASP A 475 -6.65 37.80 14.33
C ASP A 475 -6.59 36.29 14.63
N PRO A 476 -6.46 35.90 15.90
CA PRO A 476 -6.38 34.48 16.28
C PRO A 476 -7.70 33.71 16.07
N THR A 477 -8.78 34.37 15.69
CA THR A 477 -10.07 33.74 15.36
C THR A 477 -10.22 33.41 13.88
N GLY A 478 -9.38 34.02 13.04
CA GLY A 478 -9.27 33.72 11.61
C GLY A 478 -8.19 32.68 11.31
N GLY A 479 -8.06 32.30 10.05
CA GLY A 479 -6.99 31.43 9.62
C GLY A 479 -7.22 30.78 8.26
N LEU A 480 -6.16 30.25 7.69
CA LEU A 480 -6.15 29.54 6.42
C LEU A 480 -6.21 28.02 6.68
N THR A 481 -7.17 27.37 6.06
CA THR A 481 -7.45 25.94 6.29
C THR A 481 -6.27 25.07 5.86
N ARG A 482 -5.90 24.12 6.72
CA ARG A 482 -4.94 23.08 6.41
C ARG A 482 -5.52 22.09 5.39
N LEU A 483 -4.65 21.59 4.54
CA LEU A 483 -4.99 20.60 3.52
C LEU A 483 -4.27 19.29 3.81
N PRO A 484 -4.91 18.13 3.57
CA PRO A 484 -4.24 16.84 3.70
C PRO A 484 -3.05 16.74 2.74
N ALA A 485 -1.90 16.43 3.30
CA ALA A 485 -0.67 16.10 2.59
C ALA A 485 0.11 15.12 3.45
N PHE A 486 0.94 14.28 2.84
CA PHE A 486 1.68 13.25 3.56
C PHE A 486 3.04 13.00 2.93
N ARG A 487 3.97 12.52 3.73
CA ARG A 487 5.27 12.05 3.25
C ARG A 487 5.08 10.73 2.52
N ALA A 488 5.86 10.51 1.47
CA ALA A 488 5.94 9.27 0.72
C ALA A 488 7.36 9.08 0.17
N PHE A 489 7.72 7.86 -0.17
CA PHE A 489 8.85 7.60 -1.05
C PHE A 489 8.46 7.84 -2.51
N TRP A 490 9.39 8.38 -3.28
CA TRP A 490 9.17 8.76 -4.67
C TRP A 490 8.59 7.62 -5.52
N PHE A 491 9.21 6.43 -5.47
CA PHE A 491 8.75 5.30 -6.28
C PHE A 491 7.31 4.91 -6.00
N GLY A 492 6.91 4.86 -4.71
CA GLY A 492 5.58 4.45 -4.30
C GLY A 492 4.50 5.45 -4.70
N TRP A 493 4.84 6.75 -4.74
CA TRP A 493 3.96 7.80 -5.25
C TRP A 493 3.88 7.77 -6.77
N TYR A 494 5.04 7.78 -7.44
CA TYR A 494 5.11 7.82 -8.90
C TYR A 494 4.43 6.61 -9.55
N ALA A 495 4.59 5.42 -8.98
CA ALA A 495 3.92 4.21 -9.48
C ALA A 495 2.38 4.33 -9.49
N GLN A 496 1.79 5.13 -8.60
CA GLN A 496 0.34 5.39 -8.56
C GLN A 496 -0.06 6.60 -9.40
N TYR A 497 0.82 7.58 -9.53
CA TYR A 497 0.57 8.85 -10.22
C TYR A 497 1.71 9.19 -11.19
N PRO A 498 1.81 8.50 -12.35
CA PRO A 498 2.89 8.73 -13.32
C PRO A 498 2.91 10.16 -13.89
N ASP A 499 1.73 10.80 -13.96
CA ASP A 499 1.58 12.18 -14.42
C ASP A 499 1.78 13.23 -13.32
N THR A 500 2.35 12.83 -12.18
CA THR A 500 2.60 13.76 -11.07
C THR A 500 3.58 14.86 -11.45
N GLU A 501 3.25 16.10 -11.10
CA GLU A 501 4.23 17.18 -11.15
C GLU A 501 5.27 16.96 -10.02
N LEU A 502 6.54 17.21 -10.34
CA LEU A 502 7.64 17.13 -9.38
C LEU A 502 8.32 18.48 -9.22
N ILE A 503 8.47 18.93 -7.99
CA ILE A 503 9.21 20.15 -7.61
C ILE A 503 10.45 19.76 -6.81
N GLY A 504 11.59 20.35 -7.17
CA GLY A 504 12.85 20.18 -6.43
C GLY A 504 13.54 18.85 -6.74
N ASN A 505 13.75 18.58 -8.01
CA ASN A 505 14.56 17.46 -8.52
C ASN A 505 16.04 17.87 -8.67
#